data_1c20dbd6c8192f80da461d125e2bcfe8
#
_entry.id   1c20dbd6c8192f80da461d125e2bcfe8
#
_cell.length_a   1.000
_cell.length_b   1.000
_cell.length_c   1.000
_cell.angle_alpha   90.00
_cell.angle_beta   90.00
_cell.angle_gamma   90.00
#
_symmetry.space_group_name_H-M   'P 1'
#
loop_
_entity.id
_entity.type
_entity.pdbx_description
1 polymer ?
#
loop_
_entity_poly.entity_id
_entity_poly.type
_entity_poly.pdbx_seq_one_letter_code
_entity_poly.pdbx_strand_id
1 'polypeptide(L)'
;KAPNVVPDFASANFMLRCTDSKYLEYVVEKVLAVAEGAEKMTGAELKIVPEQPMYENVIPNVALSASVLANSDAAGLKVIDSIPGENIAGGSTDFGNVSQVMPSYYAKFAVATEPVPAHSLAMAAAAKTDFAQDVAISVAKALALTACDILSDPSLLAAAKEEFKQRTQ
;
A
#
# COMPACT_ATOMS: atom_id res chain seq x y z
N LYS A 1 -18.69 23.25 -22.43
CA LYS A 1 -19.54 23.47 -23.60
C LYS A 1 -20.98 23.10 -23.24
N ALA A 2 -21.94 23.41 -24.07
CA ALA A 2 -23.35 23.09 -23.82
C ALA A 2 -23.64 21.58 -24.04
N PRO A 3 -24.64 20.99 -23.35
CA PRO A 3 -24.91 19.54 -23.42
C PRO A 3 -25.29 19.03 -24.80
N ASN A 4 -25.76 19.92 -25.68
CA ASN A 4 -26.18 19.63 -27.07
C ASN A 4 -25.00 19.76 -28.07
N VAL A 5 -23.77 19.96 -27.62
CA VAL A 5 -22.58 20.09 -28.46
C VAL A 5 -21.68 18.91 -28.24
N VAL A 6 -21.48 18.10 -29.27
CA VAL A 6 -20.51 17.00 -29.24
C VAL A 6 -19.10 17.59 -29.12
N PRO A 7 -18.30 17.22 -28.11
CA PRO A 7 -16.94 17.76 -27.99
C PRO A 7 -15.98 17.13 -29.00
N ASP A 8 -15.01 17.91 -29.47
CA ASP A 8 -13.93 17.42 -30.32
C ASP A 8 -12.95 16.51 -29.55
N PHE A 9 -12.89 16.68 -28.23
CA PHE A 9 -12.05 15.94 -27.33
C PHE A 9 -12.72 15.77 -25.97
N ALA A 10 -12.63 14.56 -25.42
CA ALA A 10 -13.01 14.24 -24.06
C ALA A 10 -11.96 13.31 -23.45
N SER A 11 -11.73 13.43 -22.17
CA SER A 11 -10.86 12.51 -21.42
C SER A 11 -11.52 12.06 -20.13
N ALA A 12 -11.20 10.85 -19.71
CA ALA A 12 -11.61 10.33 -18.42
C ALA A 12 -10.40 9.63 -17.75
N ASN A 13 -10.28 9.80 -16.44
CA ASN A 13 -9.27 9.13 -15.66
C ASN A 13 -9.96 8.10 -14.76
N PHE A 14 -9.48 6.86 -14.80
CA PHE A 14 -10.02 5.76 -14.02
C PHE A 14 -8.95 5.19 -13.11
N MET A 15 -9.30 5.01 -11.85
CA MET A 15 -8.48 4.28 -10.90
C MET A 15 -9.13 2.92 -10.63
N LEU A 16 -8.47 1.84 -11.07
CA LEU A 16 -8.92 0.47 -10.85
C LEU A 16 -8.23 -0.09 -9.61
N ARG A 17 -8.98 -0.77 -8.76
CA ARG A 17 -8.47 -1.33 -7.51
C ARG A 17 -9.05 -2.71 -7.25
N CYS A 18 -8.20 -3.63 -6.79
CA CYS A 18 -8.56 -4.96 -6.31
C CYS A 18 -7.68 -5.32 -5.12
N THR A 19 -8.10 -6.31 -4.36
CA THR A 19 -7.31 -6.85 -3.23
C THR A 19 -6.24 -7.84 -3.67
N ASP A 20 -6.31 -8.31 -4.91
CA ASP A 20 -5.40 -9.28 -5.50
C ASP A 20 -4.91 -8.76 -6.85
N SER A 21 -3.59 -8.81 -7.09
CA SER A 21 -2.95 -8.26 -8.29
C SER A 21 -3.32 -9.03 -9.55
N LYS A 22 -3.43 -10.36 -9.49
CA LYS A 22 -3.82 -11.17 -10.66
C LYS A 22 -5.26 -10.87 -11.08
N TYR A 23 -6.15 -10.68 -10.09
CA TYR A 23 -7.51 -10.28 -10.40
C TYR A 23 -7.59 -8.84 -10.92
N LEU A 24 -6.70 -7.95 -10.46
CA LEU A 24 -6.61 -6.59 -10.99
C LEU A 24 -6.23 -6.59 -12.48
N GLU A 25 -5.31 -7.43 -12.91
CA GLU A 25 -4.96 -7.60 -14.34
C GLU A 25 -6.19 -7.96 -15.18
N TYR A 26 -6.99 -8.91 -14.70
CA TYR A 26 -8.25 -9.27 -15.36
C TYR A 26 -9.23 -8.09 -15.44
N VAL A 27 -9.37 -7.31 -14.36
CA VAL A 27 -10.24 -6.13 -14.35
C VAL A 27 -9.77 -5.07 -15.33
N VAL A 28 -8.44 -4.84 -15.40
CA VAL A 28 -7.82 -3.91 -16.37
C VAL A 28 -8.14 -4.36 -17.80
N GLU A 29 -7.94 -5.64 -18.13
CA GLU A 29 -8.29 -6.19 -19.44
C GLU A 29 -9.75 -5.92 -19.82
N LYS A 30 -10.69 -6.13 -18.88
CA LYS A 30 -12.12 -5.89 -19.13
C LYS A 30 -12.44 -4.41 -19.35
N VAL A 31 -11.83 -3.52 -18.58
CA VAL A 31 -12.03 -2.07 -18.75
C VAL A 31 -11.46 -1.58 -20.08
N LEU A 32 -10.30 -2.09 -20.49
CA LEU A 32 -9.72 -1.80 -21.80
C LEU A 32 -10.63 -2.27 -22.93
N ALA A 33 -11.15 -3.50 -22.85
CA ALA A 33 -12.09 -4.02 -23.84
C ALA A 33 -13.41 -3.20 -23.95
N VAL A 34 -13.88 -2.65 -22.83
CA VAL A 34 -15.04 -1.73 -22.84
C VAL A 34 -14.69 -0.43 -23.58
N ALA A 35 -13.52 0.14 -23.33
CA ALA A 35 -13.07 1.35 -24.00
C ALA A 35 -12.90 1.15 -25.52
N GLU A 36 -12.29 0.05 -25.93
CA GLU A 36 -12.17 -0.36 -27.33
C GLU A 36 -13.56 -0.60 -27.99
N GLY A 37 -14.49 -1.17 -27.24
CA GLY A 37 -15.87 -1.33 -27.69
C GLY A 37 -16.55 0.02 -27.94
N ALA A 38 -16.35 1.00 -27.06
CA ALA A 38 -16.87 2.35 -27.22
C ALA A 38 -16.27 3.06 -28.46
N GLU A 39 -14.98 2.93 -28.70
CA GLU A 39 -14.32 3.42 -29.91
C GLU A 39 -15.00 2.86 -31.18
N LYS A 40 -15.17 1.53 -31.24
CA LYS A 40 -15.81 0.86 -32.40
C LYS A 40 -17.26 1.28 -32.59
N MET A 41 -18.01 1.50 -31.52
CA MET A 41 -19.42 1.90 -31.60
C MET A 41 -19.60 3.35 -32.02
N THR A 42 -18.67 4.24 -31.65
CA THR A 42 -18.80 5.70 -31.88
C THR A 42 -18.01 6.19 -33.08
N GLY A 43 -16.97 5.46 -33.51
CA GLY A 43 -16.01 5.91 -34.53
C GLY A 43 -15.05 6.96 -33.99
N ALA A 44 -15.01 7.21 -32.69
CA ALA A 44 -14.03 8.11 -32.07
C ALA A 44 -12.66 7.43 -32.00
N GLU A 45 -11.58 8.20 -32.05
CA GLU A 45 -10.22 7.71 -31.83
C GLU A 45 -9.95 7.54 -30.32
N LEU A 46 -9.57 6.34 -29.88
CA LEU A 46 -9.22 6.04 -28.50
C LEU A 46 -7.72 6.13 -28.28
N LYS A 47 -7.31 6.90 -27.26
CA LYS A 47 -5.93 6.91 -26.76
C LYS A 47 -5.92 6.53 -25.29
N ILE A 48 -5.25 5.43 -24.96
CA ILE A 48 -5.07 4.95 -23.59
C ILE A 48 -3.66 5.32 -23.12
N VAL A 49 -3.58 5.97 -21.97
CA VAL A 49 -2.31 6.41 -21.39
C VAL A 49 -2.27 5.93 -19.93
N PRO A 50 -1.45 4.93 -19.57
CA PRO A 50 -1.18 4.59 -18.18
C PRO A 50 -0.49 5.78 -17.49
N GLU A 51 -1.03 6.26 -16.38
CA GLU A 51 -0.43 7.40 -15.65
C GLU A 51 0.72 6.98 -14.73
N GLN A 52 0.68 5.74 -14.24
CA GLN A 52 1.69 5.22 -13.31
C GLN A 52 1.78 3.69 -13.44
N PRO A 53 2.90 3.09 -12.98
CA PRO A 53 3.02 1.65 -12.82
C PRO A 53 1.92 1.10 -11.89
N MET A 54 1.54 -0.15 -12.12
CA MET A 54 0.58 -0.85 -11.26
C MET A 54 1.19 -1.07 -9.87
N TYR A 55 0.42 -0.73 -8.83
CA TYR A 55 0.74 -1.09 -7.46
C TYR A 55 0.15 -2.44 -7.13
N GLU A 56 1.00 -3.36 -6.70
CA GLU A 56 0.60 -4.70 -6.33
C GLU A 56 0.09 -4.77 -4.88
N ASN A 57 -0.65 -5.82 -4.54
CA ASN A 57 -1.07 -6.04 -3.18
C ASN A 57 0.12 -6.37 -2.27
N VAL A 58 0.08 -5.90 -1.03
CA VAL A 58 1.10 -6.23 -0.02
C VAL A 58 0.95 -7.70 0.39
N ILE A 59 2.05 -8.46 0.33
CA ILE A 59 2.15 -9.81 0.89
C ILE A 59 2.76 -9.69 2.30
N PRO A 60 1.97 -9.91 3.36
CA PRO A 60 2.50 -9.86 4.72
C PRO A 60 3.43 -11.04 5.00
N ASN A 61 4.48 -10.81 5.81
CA ASN A 61 5.35 -11.86 6.32
C ASN A 61 5.21 -11.95 7.84
N VAL A 62 4.64 -13.06 8.31
CA VAL A 62 4.28 -13.25 9.73
C VAL A 62 5.52 -13.37 10.60
N ALA A 63 6.57 -14.03 10.12
CA ALA A 63 7.82 -14.18 10.86
C ALA A 63 8.47 -12.80 11.12
N LEU A 64 8.54 -11.94 10.12
CA LEU A 64 9.02 -10.56 10.29
C LEU A 64 8.09 -9.74 11.17
N SER A 65 6.78 -9.89 11.00
CA SER A 65 5.79 -9.17 11.80
C SER A 65 5.96 -9.47 13.29
N ALA A 66 6.17 -10.73 13.66
CA ALA A 66 6.36 -11.13 15.05
C ALA A 66 7.58 -10.46 15.69
N SER A 67 8.72 -10.41 14.98
CA SER A 67 9.94 -9.73 15.47
C SER A 67 9.72 -8.22 15.61
N VAL A 68 9.09 -7.57 14.59
CA VAL A 68 8.79 -6.12 14.66
C VAL A 68 7.84 -5.80 15.81
N LEU A 69 6.81 -6.62 16.06
CA LEU A 69 5.88 -6.42 17.17
C LEU A 69 6.58 -6.50 18.53
N ALA A 70 7.44 -7.51 18.74
CA ALA A 70 8.22 -7.65 19.98
C ALA A 70 9.18 -6.46 20.18
N ASN A 71 9.86 -6.03 19.13
CA ASN A 71 10.77 -4.88 19.18
C ASN A 71 10.03 -3.54 19.33
N SER A 72 8.80 -3.45 18.82
CA SER A 72 7.94 -2.27 19.03
C SER A 72 7.55 -2.11 20.49
N ASP A 73 7.21 -3.19 21.18
CA ASP A 73 6.95 -3.19 22.62
C ASP A 73 8.19 -2.78 23.41
N ALA A 74 9.36 -3.36 23.08
CA ALA A 74 10.64 -3.00 23.68
C ALA A 74 11.03 -1.52 23.43
N ALA A 75 10.61 -0.93 22.32
CA ALA A 75 10.79 0.49 22.01
C ALA A 75 9.73 1.40 22.65
N GLY A 76 8.82 0.86 23.45
CA GLY A 76 7.76 1.58 24.15
C GLY A 76 6.58 2.00 23.27
N LEU A 77 6.41 1.37 22.11
CA LEU A 77 5.27 1.60 21.22
C LEU A 77 4.07 0.75 21.66
N LYS A 78 2.90 1.38 21.74
CA LYS A 78 1.65 0.65 21.87
C LYS A 78 1.20 0.20 20.49
N VAL A 79 1.38 -1.07 20.20
CA VAL A 79 0.95 -1.64 18.91
C VAL A 79 -0.54 -1.98 18.96
N ILE A 80 -1.25 -1.62 17.90
CA ILE A 80 -2.64 -1.98 17.66
C ILE A 80 -2.63 -2.92 16.45
N ASP A 81 -2.93 -4.18 16.68
CA ASP A 81 -2.89 -5.22 15.64
C ASP A 81 -4.03 -5.06 14.60
N SER A 82 -5.15 -4.48 15.03
CA SER A 82 -6.24 -4.08 14.15
C SER A 82 -7.02 -2.91 14.75
N ILE A 83 -7.45 -1.98 13.92
CA ILE A 83 -8.39 -0.93 14.35
C ILE A 83 -9.81 -1.46 14.09
N PRO A 84 -10.62 -1.69 15.13
CA PRO A 84 -11.98 -2.19 14.96
C PRO A 84 -12.79 -1.24 14.07
N GLY A 85 -13.39 -1.79 13.00
CA GLY A 85 -14.22 -1.01 12.06
C GLY A 85 -13.45 -0.33 10.93
N GLU A 86 -12.12 -0.32 10.93
CA GLU A 86 -11.35 0.04 9.74
C GLU A 86 -11.24 -1.17 8.80
N ASN A 87 -11.77 -1.00 7.60
CA ASN A 87 -11.41 -1.89 6.50
C ASN A 87 -9.92 -1.73 6.22
N ILE A 88 -9.21 -2.83 6.20
CA ILE A 88 -7.78 -2.93 5.82
C ILE A 88 -7.50 -2.32 4.44
N ALA A 89 -8.52 -2.06 3.65
CA ALA A 89 -8.50 -1.44 2.33
C ALA A 89 -8.24 0.08 2.31
N GLY A 90 -7.54 0.61 3.30
CA GLY A 90 -7.22 2.04 3.37
C GLY A 90 -6.00 2.40 2.54
N GLY A 91 -6.22 2.84 1.30
CA GLY A 91 -5.16 3.38 0.46
C GLY A 91 -4.40 2.34 -0.37
N SER A 92 -3.48 2.82 -1.20
CA SER A 92 -2.54 2.01 -1.98
C SER A 92 -1.10 2.44 -1.65
N THR A 93 -0.15 1.55 -1.86
CA THR A 93 1.27 1.79 -1.64
C THR A 93 2.08 0.96 -2.62
N ASP A 94 3.15 1.52 -3.16
CA ASP A 94 4.15 0.83 -3.97
C ASP A 94 4.97 -0.20 -3.17
N PHE A 95 4.85 -0.20 -1.84
CA PHE A 95 5.44 -1.23 -0.99
C PHE A 95 4.91 -2.65 -1.33
N GLY A 96 3.71 -2.74 -1.91
CA GLY A 96 3.19 -3.98 -2.47
C GLY A 96 4.20 -4.62 -3.43
N ASN A 97 4.73 -3.86 -4.38
CA ASN A 97 5.71 -4.33 -5.37
C ASN A 97 7.00 -4.85 -4.70
N VAL A 98 7.44 -4.26 -3.60
CA VAL A 98 8.59 -4.77 -2.81
C VAL A 98 8.25 -6.10 -2.17
N SER A 99 7.06 -6.24 -1.59
CA SER A 99 6.61 -7.45 -0.92
C SER A 99 6.39 -8.64 -1.87
N GLN A 100 6.26 -8.40 -3.18
CA GLN A 100 6.18 -9.46 -4.21
C GLN A 100 7.55 -10.07 -4.56
N VAL A 101 8.65 -9.38 -4.24
CA VAL A 101 10.01 -9.82 -4.63
C VAL A 101 10.90 -10.21 -3.46
N MET A 102 10.51 -9.86 -2.22
CA MET A 102 11.28 -10.21 -1.02
C MET A 102 10.40 -10.25 0.24
N PRO A 103 10.78 -11.03 1.27
CA PRO A 103 10.13 -10.96 2.58
C PRO A 103 10.11 -9.53 3.10
N SER A 104 8.94 -9.02 3.44
CA SER A 104 8.78 -7.62 3.77
C SER A 104 7.79 -7.40 4.90
N TYR A 105 7.97 -6.31 5.63
CA TYR A 105 7.04 -5.84 6.65
C TYR A 105 6.65 -4.38 6.38
N TYR A 106 5.37 -4.11 6.42
CA TYR A 106 4.81 -2.78 6.26
C TYR A 106 4.00 -2.40 7.49
N ALA A 107 4.34 -1.28 8.12
CA ALA A 107 3.63 -0.75 9.27
C ALA A 107 3.18 0.69 9.02
N LYS A 108 2.09 1.05 9.66
CA LYS A 108 1.66 2.43 9.83
C LYS A 108 1.88 2.83 11.29
N PHE A 109 2.18 4.09 11.53
CA PHE A 109 2.29 4.62 12.88
C PHE A 109 1.53 5.94 13.03
N ALA A 110 1.08 6.22 14.24
CA ALA A 110 0.32 7.44 14.54
C ALA A 110 1.23 8.66 14.51
N VAL A 111 0.78 9.73 13.87
CA VAL A 111 1.42 11.05 13.89
C VAL A 111 0.63 12.05 14.75
N ALA A 112 -0.51 11.63 15.30
CA ALA A 112 -1.36 12.41 16.20
C ALA A 112 -2.08 11.47 17.17
N THR A 113 -2.55 12.01 18.29
CA THR A 113 -3.36 11.29 19.29
C THR A 113 -4.81 11.12 18.87
N GLU A 114 -5.29 11.97 17.96
CA GLU A 114 -6.65 11.94 17.41
C GLU A 114 -6.60 11.71 15.89
N PRO A 115 -7.65 11.14 15.29
CA PRO A 115 -7.70 10.92 13.85
C PRO A 115 -7.54 12.22 13.06
N VAL A 116 -6.64 12.24 12.11
CA VAL A 116 -6.37 13.37 11.21
C VAL A 116 -6.56 12.92 9.76
N PRO A 117 -7.32 13.67 8.93
CA PRO A 117 -7.51 13.31 7.54
C PRO A 117 -6.18 13.23 6.78
N ALA A 118 -5.93 12.11 6.10
CA ALA A 118 -4.78 11.96 5.22
C ALA A 118 -4.81 13.01 4.08
N HIS A 119 -3.65 13.32 3.53
CA HIS A 119 -3.49 14.28 2.42
C HIS A 119 -4.06 15.69 2.72
N SER A 120 -3.96 16.15 3.97
CA SER A 120 -4.45 17.44 4.41
C SER A 120 -3.35 18.30 5.06
N LEU A 121 -3.60 19.61 5.15
CA LEU A 121 -2.73 20.52 5.92
C LEU A 121 -2.68 20.16 7.41
N ALA A 122 -3.76 19.60 7.95
CA ALA A 122 -3.79 19.11 9.32
C ALA A 122 -2.83 17.92 9.51
N MET A 123 -2.76 16.97 8.57
CA MET A 123 -1.80 15.88 8.60
C MET A 123 -0.36 16.40 8.51
N ALA A 124 -0.09 17.38 7.65
CA ALA A 124 1.23 18.00 7.55
C ALA A 124 1.62 18.74 8.85
N ALA A 125 0.66 19.38 9.51
CA ALA A 125 0.87 20.03 10.81
C ALA A 125 1.12 19.00 11.92
N ALA A 126 0.37 17.91 11.96
CA ALA A 126 0.55 16.84 12.94
C ALA A 126 1.92 16.14 12.81
N ALA A 127 2.35 15.85 11.60
CA ALA A 127 3.60 15.11 11.32
C ALA A 127 4.88 15.82 11.80
N LYS A 128 4.83 17.13 12.06
CA LYS A 128 5.98 17.91 12.56
C LYS A 128 5.97 18.16 14.08
N THR A 129 4.97 17.65 14.80
CA THR A 129 4.90 17.77 16.25
C THR A 129 5.94 16.91 16.96
N ASP A 130 6.32 17.26 18.20
CA ASP A 130 7.22 16.46 19.02
C ASP A 130 6.66 15.04 19.22
N PHE A 131 5.33 14.91 19.42
CA PHE A 131 4.67 13.60 19.48
C PHE A 131 4.98 12.74 18.25
N ALA A 132 4.78 13.27 17.05
CA ALA A 132 5.03 12.54 15.81
C ALA A 132 6.52 12.16 15.66
N GLN A 133 7.43 13.04 16.05
CA GLN A 133 8.86 12.81 16.01
C GLN A 133 9.28 11.71 17.01
N ASP A 134 8.77 11.75 18.24
CA ASP A 134 9.06 10.75 19.26
C ASP A 134 8.57 9.34 18.84
N VAL A 135 7.36 9.27 18.27
CA VAL A 135 6.82 8.02 17.70
C VAL A 135 7.69 7.54 16.53
N ALA A 136 8.06 8.43 15.62
CA ALA A 136 8.93 8.06 14.49
C ALA A 136 10.29 7.52 14.93
N ILE A 137 10.91 8.12 15.95
CA ILE A 137 12.17 7.64 16.55
C ILE A 137 11.98 6.25 17.18
N SER A 138 10.87 6.03 17.88
CA SER A 138 10.56 4.73 18.49
C SER A 138 10.34 3.66 17.42
N VAL A 139 9.65 3.98 16.31
CA VAL A 139 9.51 3.09 15.16
C VAL A 139 10.85 2.78 14.52
N ALA A 140 11.71 3.79 14.34
CA ALA A 140 13.07 3.59 13.82
C ALA A 140 13.91 2.64 14.70
N LYS A 141 13.78 2.76 16.03
CA LYS A 141 14.44 1.83 16.98
C LYS A 141 13.92 0.40 16.82
N ALA A 142 12.61 0.20 16.73
CA ALA A 142 12.01 -1.11 16.55
C ALA A 142 12.49 -1.77 15.23
N LEU A 143 12.53 -1.02 14.14
CA LEU A 143 13.05 -1.50 12.86
C LEU A 143 14.53 -1.83 12.91
N ALA A 144 15.35 -1.02 13.59
CA ALA A 144 16.77 -1.28 13.78
C ALA A 144 17.03 -2.55 14.62
N LEU A 145 16.27 -2.75 15.69
CA LEU A 145 16.34 -3.96 16.50
C LEU A 145 15.94 -5.20 15.68
N THR A 146 14.88 -5.10 14.88
CA THR A 146 14.46 -6.19 13.97
C THR A 146 15.56 -6.51 12.94
N ALA A 147 16.25 -5.51 12.41
CA ALA A 147 17.39 -5.74 11.52
C ALA A 147 18.54 -6.49 12.26
N CYS A 148 18.79 -6.14 13.53
CA CYS A 148 19.75 -6.88 14.36
C CYS A 148 19.32 -8.33 14.58
N ASP A 149 18.02 -8.59 14.84
CA ASP A 149 17.50 -9.95 15.00
C ASP A 149 17.72 -10.77 13.73
N ILE A 150 17.37 -10.22 12.56
CA ILE A 150 17.57 -10.89 11.26
C ILE A 150 19.04 -11.22 11.00
N LEU A 151 19.96 -10.34 11.40
CA LEU A 151 21.41 -10.54 11.21
C LEU A 151 22.01 -11.51 12.20
N SER A 152 21.46 -11.61 13.42
CA SER A 152 21.98 -12.43 14.51
C SER A 152 21.30 -13.78 14.64
N ASP A 153 20.06 -13.92 14.13
CA ASP A 153 19.30 -15.17 14.17
C ASP A 153 19.03 -15.72 12.75
N PRO A 154 19.85 -16.67 12.28
CA PRO A 154 19.62 -17.32 10.98
C PRO A 154 18.28 -18.03 10.87
N SER A 155 17.68 -18.43 11.99
CA SER A 155 16.38 -19.14 11.98
C SER A 155 15.25 -18.19 11.62
N LEU A 156 15.26 -16.94 12.08
CA LEU A 156 14.30 -15.91 11.70
C LEU A 156 14.36 -15.61 10.20
N LEU A 157 15.58 -15.44 9.67
CA LEU A 157 15.77 -15.20 8.25
C LEU A 157 15.28 -16.38 7.39
N ALA A 158 15.55 -17.62 7.84
CA ALA A 158 15.09 -18.82 7.15
C ALA A 158 13.57 -18.92 7.15
N ALA A 159 12.93 -18.68 8.30
CA ALA A 159 11.48 -18.69 8.42
C ALA A 159 10.82 -17.63 7.52
N ALA A 160 11.34 -16.40 7.50
CA ALA A 160 10.84 -15.34 6.67
C ALA A 160 10.94 -15.66 5.16
N LYS A 161 12.05 -16.25 4.72
CA LYS A 161 12.25 -16.68 3.33
C LYS A 161 11.34 -17.84 2.95
N GLU A 162 11.15 -18.83 3.82
CA GLU A 162 10.29 -19.97 3.55
C GLU A 162 8.82 -19.53 3.45
N GLU A 163 8.35 -18.71 4.37
CA GLU A 163 7.00 -18.14 4.30
C GLU A 163 6.78 -17.35 3.01
N PHE A 164 7.74 -16.50 2.63
CA PHE A 164 7.66 -15.74 1.39
C PHE A 164 7.51 -16.67 0.18
N LYS A 165 8.34 -17.71 0.09
CA LYS A 165 8.28 -18.69 -0.99
C LYS A 165 6.91 -19.38 -1.07
N GLN A 166 6.31 -19.73 0.07
CA GLN A 166 5.00 -20.38 0.11
C GLN A 166 3.85 -19.46 -0.33
N ARG A 167 3.99 -18.16 -0.10
CA ARG A 167 2.95 -17.16 -0.44
C ARG A 167 3.06 -16.61 -1.86
N THR A 168 4.20 -16.77 -2.52
CA THR A 168 4.46 -16.25 -3.87
C THR A 168 4.46 -17.33 -4.96
N GLN A 169 4.28 -18.60 -4.60
CA GLN A 169 4.06 -19.72 -5.54
C GLN A 169 2.56 -19.89 -5.83
#